data_ffb5ecbcb140ee780521b87d626e7f4d
#
_entry.id   ffb5ecbcb140ee780521b87d626e7f4d
#
_cell.length_a   1.000
_cell.length_b   1.000
_cell.length_c   1.000
_cell.angle_alpha   90.00
_cell.angle_beta   90.00
_cell.angle_gamma   90.00
#
_symmetry.space_group_name_H-M   'P 1'
#
loop_
_entity.id
_entity.type
_entity.pdbx_description
1 polymer ?
#
loop_
_entity_poly.entity_id
_entity_poly.type
_entity_poly.pdbx_seq_one_letter_code
_entity_poly.pdbx_strand_id
1 'polypeptide(L)'
;NIFTKAIKSGGSIKCINVKGGNTSISNVRIKPGGDIFQVAQDAGAGGLAFIRVKDNDIDTIGAIKNNLDESLIKQLLQKTNAEEGDLILLGAGTTEIVNQSLDRVRQYIAKELHLVDDVSANKQWNFLWITDFPMFSKNEEENRLEALHHPFCAPKLDLNKKESLQNDLEISTAKAYDLVLNGLE
;
A
#
# COMPACT_ATOMS: atom_id res chain seq x y z
N ASN A 1 10.25 -6.08 -17.79
CA ASN A 1 10.50 -5.73 -16.39
C ASN A 1 9.19 -5.90 -15.64
N ILE A 2 9.24 -6.30 -14.37
CA ILE A 2 8.08 -6.61 -13.53
C ILE A 2 7.14 -5.40 -13.35
N PHE A 3 7.71 -4.20 -13.23
CA PHE A 3 6.95 -2.95 -13.08
C PHE A 3 6.17 -2.61 -14.35
N THR A 4 6.81 -2.74 -15.52
CA THR A 4 6.16 -2.52 -16.82
C THR A 4 5.04 -3.54 -17.06
N LYS A 5 5.26 -4.80 -16.63
CA LYS A 5 4.23 -5.85 -16.74
C LYS A 5 3.02 -5.54 -15.87
N ALA A 6 3.24 -5.13 -14.62
CA ALA A 6 2.17 -4.76 -13.70
C ALA A 6 1.30 -3.62 -14.26
N ILE A 7 1.92 -2.55 -14.76
CA ILE A 7 1.18 -1.41 -15.36
C ILE A 7 0.41 -1.84 -16.60
N LYS A 8 1.03 -2.61 -17.52
CA LYS A 8 0.36 -3.07 -18.76
C LYS A 8 -0.82 -3.99 -18.48
N SER A 9 -0.83 -4.72 -17.38
CA SER A 9 -1.96 -5.57 -16.96
C SER A 9 -3.03 -4.83 -16.13
N GLY A 10 -2.99 -3.49 -16.07
CA GLY A 10 -3.94 -2.71 -15.28
C GLY A 10 -3.69 -2.72 -13.77
N GLY A 11 -2.55 -3.25 -13.35
CA GLY A 11 -2.14 -3.26 -11.95
C GLY A 11 -1.51 -1.94 -11.48
N SER A 12 -0.96 -1.97 -10.29
CA SER A 12 -0.35 -0.80 -9.64
C SER A 12 1.05 -1.06 -9.12
N ILE A 13 1.79 0.03 -8.91
CA ILE A 13 3.06 0.05 -8.18
C ILE A 13 2.87 1.03 -7.03
N LYS A 14 3.05 0.55 -5.82
CA LYS A 14 2.97 1.39 -4.61
C LYS A 14 4.21 1.17 -3.76
N CYS A 15 4.45 2.09 -2.84
CA CYS A 15 5.58 1.99 -1.92
C CYS A 15 5.23 2.51 -0.54
N ILE A 16 6.02 2.08 0.43
CA ILE A 16 6.06 2.61 1.79
C ILE A 16 7.47 3.09 2.09
N ASN A 17 7.62 4.17 2.83
CA ASN A 17 8.89 4.67 3.32
C ASN A 17 9.08 4.28 4.79
N VAL A 18 10.16 3.59 5.10
CA VAL A 18 10.57 3.23 6.45
C VAL A 18 11.68 4.19 6.89
N LYS A 19 11.33 5.13 7.74
CA LYS A 19 12.27 6.12 8.28
C LYS A 19 13.40 5.42 9.05
N GLY A 20 14.66 5.78 8.72
CA GLY A 20 15.84 5.17 9.31
C GLY A 20 16.03 3.68 8.98
N GLY A 21 15.30 3.16 7.99
CA GLY A 21 15.28 1.73 7.63
C GLY A 21 16.62 1.18 7.12
N ASN A 22 17.55 2.05 6.72
CA ASN A 22 18.88 1.62 6.27
C ASN A 22 19.69 0.97 7.38
N THR A 23 19.54 1.44 8.60
CA THR A 23 20.28 0.93 9.77
C THR A 23 19.51 -0.15 10.51
N SER A 24 18.17 -0.03 10.55
CA SER A 24 17.31 -0.93 11.33
C SER A 24 16.92 -2.21 10.59
N ILE A 25 16.97 -2.23 9.25
CA ILE A 25 16.55 -3.38 8.44
C ILE A 25 17.70 -3.83 7.53
N SER A 26 18.20 -5.04 7.73
CA SER A 26 19.27 -5.61 6.89
C SER A 26 18.75 -6.08 5.53
N ASN A 27 19.65 -6.20 4.54
CA ASN A 27 19.30 -6.70 3.21
C ASN A 27 18.80 -8.16 3.22
N VAL A 28 19.23 -8.96 4.19
CA VAL A 28 18.79 -10.35 4.32
C VAL A 28 17.29 -10.44 4.59
N ARG A 29 16.74 -9.52 5.37
CA ARG A 29 15.33 -9.48 5.74
C ARG A 29 14.39 -9.14 4.57
N ILE A 30 14.86 -8.35 3.59
CA ILE A 30 14.06 -7.86 2.46
C ILE A 30 14.29 -8.61 1.15
N LYS A 31 15.23 -9.54 1.12
CA LYS A 31 15.53 -10.40 -0.03
C LYS A 31 14.82 -11.76 0.09
N PRO A 32 14.73 -12.54 -1.00
CA PRO A 32 14.17 -13.90 -0.93
C PRO A 32 14.76 -14.73 0.20
N GLY A 33 13.88 -15.31 1.02
CA GLY A 33 14.25 -16.05 2.23
C GLY A 33 14.29 -15.22 3.51
N GLY A 34 14.17 -13.89 3.42
CA GLY A 34 14.04 -13.03 4.60
C GLY A 34 12.60 -12.93 5.11
N ASP A 35 12.46 -12.57 6.37
CA ASP A 35 11.16 -12.47 7.06
C ASP A 35 10.23 -11.41 6.46
N ILE A 36 10.72 -10.20 6.17
CA ILE A 36 9.91 -9.14 5.56
C ILE A 36 9.48 -9.52 4.14
N PHE A 37 10.37 -10.18 3.39
CA PHE A 37 10.05 -10.70 2.07
C PHE A 37 8.95 -11.77 2.16
N GLN A 38 9.05 -12.68 3.14
CA GLN A 38 8.06 -13.74 3.36
C GLN A 38 6.68 -13.17 3.72
N VAL A 39 6.62 -12.16 4.59
CA VAL A 39 5.37 -11.45 4.92
C VAL A 39 4.68 -10.90 3.66
N ALA A 40 5.44 -10.34 2.72
CA ALA A 40 4.87 -9.88 1.45
C ALA A 40 4.37 -11.03 0.58
N GLN A 41 5.11 -12.14 0.51
CA GLN A 41 4.71 -13.33 -0.26
C GLN A 41 3.46 -14.00 0.32
N ASP A 42 3.36 -14.13 1.63
CA ASP A 42 2.20 -14.71 2.32
C ASP A 42 0.92 -13.89 2.07
N ALA A 43 1.07 -12.62 1.75
CA ALA A 43 -0.02 -11.74 1.31
C ALA A 43 -0.22 -11.74 -0.23
N GLY A 44 0.37 -12.69 -0.95
CA GLY A 44 0.19 -12.90 -2.38
C GLY A 44 1.14 -12.12 -3.29
N ALA A 45 2.10 -11.35 -2.74
CA ALA A 45 3.05 -10.63 -3.59
C ALA A 45 4.03 -11.59 -4.29
N GLY A 46 4.29 -11.35 -5.57
CA GLY A 46 5.32 -12.09 -6.31
C GLY A 46 6.76 -11.73 -5.90
N GLY A 47 6.93 -10.67 -5.10
CA GLY A 47 8.20 -10.20 -4.60
C GLY A 47 8.13 -8.80 -4.00
N LEU A 48 9.21 -8.40 -3.35
CA LEU A 48 9.37 -7.09 -2.75
C LEU A 48 10.63 -6.44 -3.33
N ALA A 49 10.49 -5.21 -3.84
CA ALA A 49 11.62 -4.41 -4.29
C ALA A 49 11.95 -3.34 -3.25
N PHE A 50 13.16 -2.80 -3.29
CA PHE A 50 13.60 -1.80 -2.32
C PHE A 50 14.48 -0.73 -2.95
N ILE A 51 14.49 0.44 -2.31
CA ILE A 51 15.45 1.53 -2.54
C ILE A 51 15.97 1.99 -1.18
N ARG A 52 17.27 1.93 -0.98
CA ARG A 52 17.94 2.54 0.16
C ARG A 52 18.44 3.92 -0.21
N VAL A 53 18.05 4.91 0.55
CA VAL A 53 18.48 6.28 0.34
C VAL A 53 19.80 6.49 1.08
N LYS A 54 20.85 6.79 0.32
CA LYS A 54 22.18 7.08 0.82
C LYS A 54 22.56 8.52 0.49
N ASP A 55 23.68 8.99 1.07
CA ASP A 55 24.22 10.32 0.78
C ASP A 55 24.45 10.49 -0.73
N ASN A 56 23.62 11.32 -1.35
CA ASN A 56 23.59 11.62 -2.79
C ASN A 56 23.47 10.42 -3.76
N ASP A 57 23.09 9.22 -3.27
CA ASP A 57 22.95 8.01 -4.10
C ASP A 57 21.82 7.11 -3.59
N ILE A 58 21.47 6.11 -4.37
CA ILE A 58 20.55 5.05 -3.99
C ILE A 58 21.18 3.67 -4.18
N ASP A 59 20.94 2.78 -3.22
CA ASP A 59 21.24 1.36 -3.38
C ASP A 59 19.92 0.61 -3.60
N THR A 60 19.83 -0.11 -4.72
CA THR A 60 18.60 -0.78 -5.15
C THR A 60 18.89 -1.97 -6.05
N ILE A 61 17.85 -2.73 -6.38
CA ILE A 61 17.93 -3.85 -7.32
C ILE A 61 18.12 -3.37 -8.75
N GLY A 62 18.82 -4.17 -9.57
CA GLY A 62 19.09 -3.83 -10.98
C GLY A 62 17.85 -3.52 -11.80
N ALA A 63 16.70 -4.14 -11.49
CA ALA A 63 15.44 -3.86 -12.17
C ALA A 63 14.97 -2.41 -11.99
N ILE A 64 15.30 -1.77 -10.87
CA ILE A 64 15.03 -0.35 -10.61
C ILE A 64 16.15 0.50 -11.21
N LYS A 65 17.40 0.21 -10.87
CA LYS A 65 18.58 0.99 -11.28
C LYS A 65 18.67 1.19 -12.79
N ASN A 66 18.30 0.16 -13.57
CA ASN A 66 18.41 0.20 -15.04
C ASN A 66 17.16 0.79 -15.74
N ASN A 67 16.09 1.11 -15.01
CA ASN A 67 14.83 1.53 -15.61
C ASN A 67 14.26 2.84 -15.03
N LEU A 68 14.85 3.39 -13.99
CA LEU A 68 14.53 4.71 -13.46
C LEU A 68 15.68 5.67 -13.77
N ASP A 69 15.35 6.79 -14.38
CA ASP A 69 16.29 7.90 -14.52
C ASP A 69 16.36 8.72 -13.21
N GLU A 70 17.37 9.57 -13.11
CA GLU A 70 17.61 10.41 -11.93
C GLU A 70 16.41 11.33 -11.62
N SER A 71 15.69 11.80 -12.64
CA SER A 71 14.52 12.65 -12.48
C SER A 71 13.37 11.92 -11.80
N LEU A 72 13.10 10.70 -12.23
CA LEU A 72 12.06 9.84 -11.62
C LEU A 72 12.41 9.43 -10.20
N ILE A 73 13.69 9.11 -9.94
CA ILE A 73 14.17 8.82 -8.59
C ILE A 73 13.94 10.03 -7.68
N LYS A 74 14.33 11.23 -8.12
CA LYS A 74 14.13 12.46 -7.37
C LYS A 74 12.65 12.73 -7.06
N GLN A 75 11.78 12.54 -8.04
CA GLN A 75 10.32 12.66 -7.85
C GLN A 75 9.78 11.63 -6.85
N LEU A 76 10.27 10.39 -6.91
CA LEU A 76 9.90 9.34 -5.98
C LEU A 76 10.29 9.71 -4.55
N LEU A 77 11.53 10.13 -4.33
CA LEU A 77 12.02 10.55 -3.02
C LEU A 77 11.21 11.73 -2.48
N GLN A 78 10.89 12.72 -3.29
CA GLN A 78 10.03 13.84 -2.90
C GLN A 78 8.63 13.39 -2.52
N LYS A 79 7.99 12.54 -3.33
CA LYS A 79 6.62 12.06 -3.06
C LYS A 79 6.53 11.18 -1.81
N THR A 80 7.59 10.48 -1.47
CA THR A 80 7.65 9.61 -0.29
C THR A 80 8.20 10.33 0.95
N ASN A 81 8.58 11.60 0.83
CA ASN A 81 9.31 12.35 1.86
C ASN A 81 10.49 11.54 2.39
N ALA A 82 11.21 10.88 1.48
CA ALA A 82 12.35 10.05 1.84
C ALA A 82 13.60 10.88 1.98
N GLU A 83 14.34 10.62 3.04
CA GLU A 83 15.59 11.29 3.41
C GLU A 83 16.73 10.27 3.47
N GLU A 84 17.94 10.76 3.59
CA GLU A 84 19.10 9.92 3.81
C GLU A 84 18.90 9.00 5.04
N GLY A 85 19.24 7.73 4.88
CA GLY A 85 19.04 6.72 5.92
C GLY A 85 17.70 5.98 5.82
N ASP A 86 16.80 6.40 4.95
CA ASP A 86 15.49 5.77 4.77
C ASP A 86 15.56 4.53 3.85
N LEU A 87 14.57 3.66 4.00
CA LEU A 87 14.35 2.49 3.17
C LEU A 87 12.95 2.56 2.55
N ILE A 88 12.88 2.62 1.22
CA ILE A 88 11.63 2.53 0.49
C ILE A 88 11.42 1.07 0.05
N LEU A 89 10.26 0.50 0.38
CA LEU A 89 9.83 -0.82 -0.06
C LEU A 89 8.72 -0.67 -1.10
N LEU A 90 8.82 -1.42 -2.21
CA LEU A 90 7.91 -1.32 -3.34
C LEU A 90 7.27 -2.67 -3.63
N GLY A 91 5.94 -2.63 -3.85
CA GLY A 91 5.15 -3.74 -4.38
C GLY A 91 4.65 -3.42 -5.79
N ALA A 92 4.56 -4.44 -6.65
CA ALA A 92 4.03 -4.34 -8.01
C ALA A 92 3.17 -5.57 -8.32
N GLY A 93 1.97 -5.36 -8.85
CA GLY A 93 1.00 -6.41 -9.17
C GLY A 93 -0.41 -5.87 -9.32
N THR A 94 -1.43 -6.71 -9.14
CA THR A 94 -2.81 -6.22 -9.04
C THR A 94 -2.94 -5.25 -7.86
N THR A 95 -3.84 -4.28 -7.96
CA THR A 95 -3.99 -3.25 -6.91
C THR A 95 -4.32 -3.88 -5.56
N GLU A 96 -5.12 -4.92 -5.54
CA GLU A 96 -5.50 -5.63 -4.33
C GLU A 96 -4.29 -6.30 -3.66
N ILE A 97 -3.52 -7.11 -4.39
CA ILE A 97 -2.33 -7.78 -3.87
C ILE A 97 -1.30 -6.76 -3.35
N VAL A 98 -1.08 -5.66 -4.11
CA VAL A 98 -0.15 -4.61 -3.69
C VAL A 98 -0.60 -3.94 -2.40
N ASN A 99 -1.90 -3.65 -2.26
CA ASN A 99 -2.45 -3.07 -1.04
C ASN A 99 -2.28 -4.01 0.16
N GLN A 100 -2.70 -5.27 0.02
CA GLN A 100 -2.61 -6.26 1.10
C GLN A 100 -1.17 -6.54 1.52
N SER A 101 -0.26 -6.73 0.55
CA SER A 101 1.12 -7.05 0.86
C SER A 101 1.87 -5.90 1.52
N LEU A 102 1.72 -4.67 1.02
CA LEU A 102 2.35 -3.51 1.64
C LEU A 102 1.74 -3.16 3.00
N ASP A 103 0.45 -3.39 3.21
CA ASP A 103 -0.17 -3.21 4.52
C ASP A 103 0.39 -4.23 5.54
N ARG A 104 0.48 -5.51 5.19
CA ARG A 104 1.09 -6.53 6.06
C ARG A 104 2.54 -6.21 6.37
N VAL A 105 3.33 -5.82 5.37
CA VAL A 105 4.73 -5.40 5.55
C VAL A 105 4.83 -4.17 6.45
N ARG A 106 3.96 -3.17 6.26
CA ARG A 106 3.91 -1.97 7.11
C ARG A 106 3.66 -2.31 8.57
N GLN A 107 2.64 -3.12 8.84
CA GLN A 107 2.28 -3.53 10.20
C GLN A 107 3.40 -4.36 10.84
N TYR A 108 3.97 -5.30 10.10
CA TYR A 108 5.07 -6.13 10.56
C TYR A 108 6.30 -5.30 10.95
N ILE A 109 6.74 -4.40 10.08
CA ILE A 109 7.88 -3.51 10.35
C ILE A 109 7.59 -2.56 11.51
N ALA A 110 6.39 -2.00 11.58
CA ALA A 110 6.02 -1.09 12.68
C ALA A 110 6.10 -1.80 14.05
N LYS A 111 5.69 -3.07 14.12
CA LYS A 111 5.80 -3.89 15.32
C LYS A 111 7.27 -4.23 15.64
N GLU A 112 8.03 -4.67 14.66
CA GLU A 112 9.44 -5.06 14.82
C GLU A 112 10.34 -3.88 15.26
N LEU A 113 10.05 -2.70 14.76
CA LEU A 113 10.80 -1.49 15.10
C LEU A 113 10.21 -0.73 16.30
N HIS A 114 9.22 -1.31 16.99
CA HIS A 114 8.54 -0.69 18.13
C HIS A 114 8.02 0.73 17.84
N LEU A 115 7.55 0.96 16.59
CA LEU A 115 6.99 2.26 16.18
C LEU A 115 5.55 2.45 16.66
N VAL A 116 4.88 1.36 17.03
CA VAL A 116 3.54 1.37 17.63
C VAL A 116 3.74 1.17 19.13
N ASP A 117 3.71 2.26 19.85
CA ASP A 117 3.79 2.23 21.30
C ASP A 117 2.52 1.60 21.91
N ASP A 118 2.68 0.97 23.07
CA ASP A 118 1.52 0.57 23.87
C ASP A 118 0.71 1.82 24.21
N VAL A 119 -0.49 1.88 23.66
CA VAL A 119 -1.45 3.00 23.83
C VAL A 119 -1.70 3.27 25.31
N SER A 120 -1.68 2.22 26.13
CA SER A 120 -1.87 2.31 27.58
C SER A 120 -0.71 3.02 28.27
N ALA A 121 0.51 2.91 27.75
CA ALA A 121 1.70 3.52 28.33
C ALA A 121 1.83 5.00 28.02
N ASN A 122 1.54 5.41 26.78
CA ASN A 122 1.82 6.78 26.32
C ASN A 122 0.60 7.72 26.32
N LYS A 123 -0.61 7.20 26.57
CA LYS A 123 -1.87 7.98 26.58
C LYS A 123 -2.06 8.84 25.31
N GLN A 124 -1.53 8.41 24.19
CA GLN A 124 -1.72 9.07 22.91
C GLN A 124 -2.97 8.52 22.22
N TRP A 125 -3.88 9.42 21.85
CA TRP A 125 -5.13 9.10 21.19
C TRP A 125 -5.08 9.64 19.77
N ASN A 126 -4.81 8.77 18.79
CA ASN A 126 -4.73 9.13 17.38
C ASN A 126 -6.02 8.70 16.69
N PHE A 127 -6.88 9.66 16.40
CA PHE A 127 -8.13 9.43 15.68
C PHE A 127 -7.95 9.66 14.19
N LEU A 128 -8.62 8.86 13.39
CA LEU A 128 -8.78 9.10 11.96
C LEU A 128 -10.15 8.62 11.48
N TRP A 129 -10.63 9.22 10.40
CA TRP A 129 -11.82 8.76 9.70
C TRP A 129 -11.40 7.95 8.48
N ILE A 130 -12.02 6.79 8.31
CA ILE A 130 -12.01 6.04 7.05
C ILE A 130 -13.30 6.37 6.31
N THR A 131 -13.17 6.81 5.07
CA THR A 131 -14.30 7.21 4.22
C THR A 131 -14.16 6.60 2.84
N ASP A 132 -15.22 6.75 2.03
CA ASP A 132 -15.21 6.29 0.64
C ASP A 132 -15.00 4.78 0.48
N PHE A 133 -15.61 3.99 1.36
CA PHE A 133 -15.63 2.54 1.21
C PHE A 133 -16.22 2.14 -0.15
N PRO A 134 -15.69 1.11 -0.81
CA PRO A 134 -16.32 0.57 -2.00
C PRO A 134 -17.72 0.03 -1.66
N MET A 135 -18.71 0.34 -2.50
CA MET A 135 -20.08 -0.15 -2.31
C MET A 135 -20.21 -1.63 -2.65
N PHE A 136 -19.45 -2.08 -3.64
CA PHE A 136 -19.46 -3.45 -4.14
C PHE A 136 -18.04 -3.98 -4.29
N SER A 137 -17.89 -5.30 -4.22
CA SER A 137 -16.70 -6.03 -4.68
C SER A 137 -17.08 -6.97 -5.81
N LYS A 138 -16.10 -7.26 -6.67
CA LYS A 138 -16.29 -8.25 -7.72
C LYS A 138 -15.91 -9.64 -7.21
N ASN A 139 -16.85 -10.57 -7.30
CA ASN A 139 -16.57 -11.99 -7.16
C ASN A 139 -16.13 -12.52 -8.51
N GLU A 140 -14.82 -12.79 -8.66
CA GLU A 140 -14.24 -13.25 -9.94
C GLU A 140 -14.70 -14.67 -10.32
N GLU A 141 -14.98 -15.53 -9.34
CA GLU A 141 -15.42 -16.92 -9.59
C GLU A 141 -16.84 -16.95 -10.16
N GLU A 142 -17.72 -16.13 -9.63
CA GLU A 142 -19.13 -16.06 -10.05
C GLU A 142 -19.37 -14.94 -11.08
N ASN A 143 -18.37 -14.15 -11.39
CA ASN A 143 -18.43 -12.99 -12.29
C ASN A 143 -19.61 -12.05 -12.00
N ARG A 144 -19.85 -11.77 -10.72
CA ARG A 144 -20.91 -10.88 -10.24
C ARG A 144 -20.39 -9.88 -9.22
N LEU A 145 -21.13 -8.80 -9.02
CA LEU A 145 -20.89 -7.86 -7.94
C LEU A 145 -21.57 -8.32 -6.66
N GLU A 146 -20.86 -8.23 -5.55
CA GLU A 146 -21.35 -8.48 -4.20
C GLU A 146 -21.37 -7.19 -3.42
N ALA A 147 -22.49 -6.92 -2.72
CA ALA A 147 -22.61 -5.77 -1.85
C ALA A 147 -21.76 -5.95 -0.60
N LEU A 148 -20.91 -4.96 -0.30
CA LEU A 148 -20.07 -4.97 0.91
C LEU A 148 -20.77 -4.38 2.13
N HIS A 149 -21.87 -3.65 1.91
CA HIS A 149 -22.60 -2.96 2.97
C HIS A 149 -24.06 -3.39 3.04
N HIS A 150 -24.68 -3.10 4.18
CA HIS A 150 -26.11 -3.34 4.38
C HIS A 150 -26.94 -2.58 3.31
N PRO A 151 -28.09 -3.13 2.84
CA PRO A 151 -28.95 -2.49 1.84
C PRO A 151 -29.44 -1.07 2.18
N PHE A 152 -29.39 -0.67 3.44
CA PHE A 152 -29.73 0.69 3.86
C PHE A 152 -28.59 1.69 3.68
N CYS A 153 -27.38 1.21 3.38
CA CYS A 153 -26.27 2.09 3.08
C CYS A 153 -26.44 2.71 1.68
N ALA A 154 -26.49 4.02 1.61
CA ALA A 154 -26.65 4.73 0.36
C ALA A 154 -25.33 4.85 -0.40
N PRO A 155 -25.33 4.72 -1.72
CA PRO A 155 -24.16 5.06 -2.52
C PRO A 155 -23.89 6.58 -2.48
N LYS A 156 -22.62 6.93 -2.60
CA LYS A 156 -22.16 8.31 -2.73
C LYS A 156 -22.34 8.73 -4.20
N LEU A 157 -23.49 9.34 -4.50
CA LEU A 157 -23.87 9.72 -5.86
C LEU A 157 -23.45 11.14 -6.17
N ASP A 158 -22.92 11.36 -7.37
CA ASP A 158 -22.99 12.66 -8.01
C ASP A 158 -24.37 12.81 -8.65
N LEU A 159 -25.25 13.57 -8.00
CA LEU A 159 -26.63 13.81 -8.47
C LEU A 159 -26.72 14.40 -9.89
N ASN A 160 -25.61 14.95 -10.39
CA ASN A 160 -25.51 15.48 -11.74
C ASN A 160 -25.19 14.41 -12.80
N LYS A 161 -24.82 13.19 -12.36
CA LYS A 161 -24.43 12.07 -13.24
C LYS A 161 -25.36 10.86 -13.07
N LYS A 162 -26.66 11.07 -13.21
CA LYS A 162 -27.67 9.98 -13.05
C LYS A 162 -27.45 8.76 -13.95
N GLU A 163 -26.80 8.93 -15.10
CA GLU A 163 -26.54 7.84 -16.06
C GLU A 163 -25.31 6.97 -15.66
N SER A 164 -24.45 7.44 -14.77
CA SER A 164 -23.22 6.70 -14.40
C SER A 164 -23.47 5.53 -13.45
N LEU A 165 -24.57 5.52 -12.71
CA LEU A 165 -24.84 4.50 -11.69
C LEU A 165 -24.98 3.08 -12.23
N GLN A 166 -25.54 2.91 -13.43
CA GLN A 166 -25.70 1.57 -14.00
C GLN A 166 -24.43 1.03 -14.66
N ASN A 167 -23.54 1.95 -15.08
CA ASN A 167 -22.31 1.60 -15.79
C ASN A 167 -21.07 1.54 -14.88
N ASP A 168 -21.11 2.17 -13.70
CA ASP A 168 -19.94 2.35 -12.83
C ASP A 168 -20.15 1.77 -11.42
N LEU A 169 -20.94 0.70 -11.27
CA LEU A 169 -21.20 0.08 -9.98
C LEU A 169 -19.91 -0.41 -9.30
N GLU A 170 -18.95 -0.92 -10.07
CA GLU A 170 -17.66 -1.41 -9.56
C GLU A 170 -16.84 -0.30 -8.88
N ILE A 171 -16.97 0.95 -9.31
CA ILE A 171 -16.23 2.09 -8.76
C ILE A 171 -17.05 2.93 -7.78
N SER A 172 -18.31 2.56 -7.54
CA SER A 172 -19.16 3.31 -6.63
C SER A 172 -18.69 3.19 -5.18
N THR A 173 -18.73 4.30 -4.44
CA THR A 173 -18.41 4.34 -3.03
C THR A 173 -19.67 4.47 -2.18
N ALA A 174 -19.62 3.94 -0.97
CA ALA A 174 -20.67 4.01 0.01
C ALA A 174 -20.62 5.32 0.81
N LYS A 175 -21.77 5.82 1.27
CA LYS A 175 -21.85 6.83 2.33
C LYS A 175 -21.64 6.20 3.71
N ALA A 176 -20.63 5.36 3.81
CA ALA A 176 -20.16 4.76 5.04
C ALA A 176 -18.89 5.47 5.53
N TYR A 177 -18.69 5.47 6.81
CA TYR A 177 -17.49 6.01 7.45
C TYR A 177 -17.28 5.32 8.79
N ASP A 178 -16.00 5.11 9.14
CA ASP A 178 -15.59 4.55 10.42
C ASP A 178 -14.63 5.49 11.14
N LEU A 179 -14.79 5.59 12.45
CA LEU A 179 -13.87 6.28 13.32
C LEU A 179 -12.87 5.26 13.88
N VAL A 180 -11.63 5.42 13.50
CA VAL A 180 -10.54 4.54 13.98
C VAL A 180 -9.74 5.25 15.06
N LEU A 181 -9.51 4.55 16.17
CA LEU A 181 -8.67 4.98 17.27
C LEU A 181 -7.45 4.07 17.38
N ASN A 182 -6.25 4.63 17.17
CA ASN A 182 -4.97 3.89 17.27
C ASN A 182 -4.96 2.57 16.47
N GLY A 183 -5.60 2.56 15.31
CA GLY A 183 -5.70 1.38 14.45
C GLY A 183 -6.79 0.39 14.83
N LEU A 184 -7.64 0.70 15.81
CA LEU A 184 -8.83 -0.08 16.19
C LEU A 184 -10.09 0.64 15.71
N GLU A 185 -10.97 -0.10 15.05
CA GLU A 185 -12.30 0.29 14.57
C GLU A 185 -13.37 0.05 15.62
#